data_a0e59dc1016415869ae23feaec495f30
#
_entry.id   a0e59dc1016415869ae23feaec495f30
#
_cell.length_a   1.000
_cell.length_b   1.000
_cell.length_c   1.000
_cell.angle_alpha   90.00
_cell.angle_beta   90.00
_cell.angle_gamma   90.00
#
_symmetry.space_group_name_H-M   'P 1'
#
loop_
_entity.id
_entity.type
_entity.pdbx_description
1 polymer ?
#
loop_
_entity_poly.entity_id
_entity_poly.type
_entity_poly.pdbx_seq_one_letter_code
_entity_poly.pdbx_strand_id
1 'polypeptide(L)'
;MAMTVNSKLPSPEELKSEYPLTPEMRELKDSRDREIAQVFTGDLDKFVLIVGPCSADREDAVLEYVDRLGRLNEKVSERLILIPRIYTNKPRTTGEGYKGMLHQPDPTAESDLYKGLKAIRRMHLKAMEVSGLTGADEMLYPENRSYLDDILSYEAVGARSVENQQHRLVASGADIPIGMKNPISGDLSVMINSIIAAQGPKRFLYRQRDVTTTGNPLTHAIMRGAANRYGTTIPNYHYEDLTRLNQIFESKPELRNPACIVDANHSNSGKQYHEQIRIVSEVLHSRSRNQVLHRLVKGVMVESYLEEGNQPIGECMVYGKSITDPCLGWKDTERLILEIAERA
;
A
#
# COMPACT_ATOMS: atom_id res chain seq x y z
N MET A 1 -36.92 -8.20 -0.26
CA MET A 1 -35.45 -8.35 -0.31
C MET A 1 -34.87 -6.97 0.03
N ALA A 2 -33.96 -6.88 0.99
CA ALA A 2 -33.42 -5.59 1.47
C ALA A 2 -32.27 -5.05 0.57
N MET A 3 -31.97 -5.73 -0.54
CA MET A 3 -30.89 -5.39 -1.46
C MET A 3 -31.47 -5.05 -2.83
N THR A 4 -31.11 -3.90 -3.38
CA THR A 4 -31.51 -3.46 -4.71
C THR A 4 -30.31 -3.49 -5.65
N VAL A 5 -30.49 -4.05 -6.83
CA VAL A 5 -29.49 -4.00 -7.90
C VAL A 5 -29.65 -2.70 -8.67
N ASN A 6 -28.69 -1.78 -8.54
CA ASN A 6 -28.76 -0.45 -9.19
C ASN A 6 -28.36 -0.54 -10.67
N SER A 7 -27.27 -1.26 -10.98
CA SER A 7 -26.78 -1.42 -12.35
C SER A 7 -25.86 -2.63 -12.46
N LYS A 8 -25.62 -3.07 -13.71
CA LYS A 8 -24.53 -4.01 -14.02
C LYS A 8 -23.24 -3.21 -14.20
N LEU A 9 -22.18 -3.62 -13.51
CA LEU A 9 -20.84 -3.06 -13.69
C LEU A 9 -20.09 -3.79 -14.81
N PRO A 10 -19.08 -3.16 -15.45
CA PRO A 10 -18.25 -3.83 -16.45
C PRO A 10 -17.47 -4.98 -15.80
N SER A 11 -17.20 -6.04 -16.54
CA SER A 11 -16.25 -7.05 -16.09
C SER A 11 -14.82 -6.51 -16.10
N PRO A 12 -13.90 -7.10 -15.34
CA PRO A 12 -12.49 -6.73 -15.42
C PRO A 12 -11.92 -6.86 -16.83
N GLU A 13 -12.33 -7.88 -17.58
CA GLU A 13 -11.90 -8.12 -18.95
C GLU A 13 -12.38 -7.01 -19.90
N GLU A 14 -13.64 -6.55 -19.76
CA GLU A 14 -14.19 -5.42 -20.50
C GLU A 14 -13.41 -4.13 -20.18
N LEU A 15 -13.14 -3.88 -18.90
CA LEU A 15 -12.43 -2.66 -18.48
C LEU A 15 -10.96 -2.67 -18.91
N LYS A 16 -10.27 -3.82 -18.82
CA LYS A 16 -8.90 -3.98 -19.32
C LYS A 16 -8.81 -3.81 -20.83
N SER A 17 -9.83 -4.22 -21.57
CA SER A 17 -9.91 -3.99 -23.03
C SER A 17 -10.16 -2.53 -23.38
N GLU A 18 -10.95 -1.80 -22.56
CA GLU A 18 -11.21 -0.36 -22.75
C GLU A 18 -9.98 0.50 -22.39
N TYR A 19 -9.23 0.09 -21.37
CA TYR A 19 -8.02 0.76 -20.88
C TYR A 19 -6.85 -0.25 -20.81
N PRO A 20 -6.27 -0.63 -21.95
CA PRO A 20 -5.21 -1.64 -21.99
C PRO A 20 -3.86 -1.07 -21.54
N LEU A 21 -2.97 -1.94 -21.05
CA LEU A 21 -1.55 -1.64 -20.94
C LEU A 21 -0.93 -1.58 -22.35
N THR A 22 -0.08 -0.58 -22.60
CA THR A 22 0.78 -0.60 -23.79
C THR A 22 1.88 -1.65 -23.63
N PRO A 23 2.56 -2.06 -24.72
CA PRO A 23 3.72 -2.95 -24.63
C PRO A 23 4.81 -2.41 -23.68
N GLU A 24 5.11 -1.11 -23.75
CA GLU A 24 6.11 -0.43 -22.93
C GLU A 24 5.74 -0.46 -21.45
N MET A 25 4.46 -0.21 -21.13
CA MET A 25 3.95 -0.31 -19.74
C MET A 25 4.05 -1.74 -19.20
N ARG A 26 3.85 -2.75 -20.05
CA ARG A 26 3.97 -4.16 -19.67
C ARG A 26 5.43 -4.51 -19.35
N GLU A 27 6.36 -4.11 -20.21
CA GLU A 27 7.80 -4.32 -19.96
C GLU A 27 8.26 -3.62 -18.69
N LEU A 28 7.80 -2.37 -18.48
CA LEU A 28 8.07 -1.62 -17.26
C LEU A 28 7.56 -2.37 -16.03
N LYS A 29 6.28 -2.81 -16.05
CA LYS A 29 5.70 -3.56 -14.94
C LYS A 29 6.47 -4.86 -14.66
N ASP A 30 6.73 -5.66 -15.69
CA ASP A 30 7.45 -6.92 -15.54
C ASP A 30 8.87 -6.72 -14.97
N SER A 31 9.54 -5.64 -15.35
CA SER A 31 10.85 -5.27 -14.82
C SER A 31 10.76 -4.85 -13.36
N ARG A 32 9.81 -3.98 -13.03
CA ARG A 32 9.58 -3.48 -11.68
C ARG A 32 9.17 -4.59 -10.72
N ASP A 33 8.26 -5.47 -11.15
CA ASP A 33 7.82 -6.61 -10.33
C ASP A 33 8.96 -7.53 -9.97
N ARG A 34 9.85 -7.85 -10.93
CA ARG A 34 11.05 -8.65 -10.66
C ARG A 34 11.99 -7.96 -9.66
N GLU A 35 12.26 -6.67 -9.85
CA GLU A 35 13.14 -5.91 -8.96
C GLU A 35 12.57 -5.84 -7.53
N ILE A 36 11.28 -5.54 -7.40
CA ILE A 36 10.60 -5.50 -6.10
C ILE A 36 10.61 -6.89 -5.45
N ALA A 37 10.28 -7.95 -6.18
CA ALA A 37 10.30 -9.31 -5.66
C ALA A 37 11.68 -9.71 -5.14
N GLN A 38 12.78 -9.35 -5.84
CA GLN A 38 14.15 -9.61 -5.40
C GLN A 38 14.51 -8.94 -4.07
N VAL A 39 13.95 -7.77 -3.77
CA VAL A 39 14.13 -7.17 -2.43
C VAL A 39 13.45 -8.00 -1.35
N PHE A 40 12.22 -8.46 -1.61
CA PHE A 40 11.47 -9.26 -0.63
C PHE A 40 12.05 -10.66 -0.44
N THR A 41 12.65 -11.26 -1.46
CA THR A 41 13.38 -12.53 -1.34
C THR A 41 14.78 -12.38 -0.73
N GLY A 42 15.34 -11.17 -0.74
CA GLY A 42 16.67 -10.86 -0.23
C GLY A 42 17.78 -11.00 -1.27
N ASP A 43 17.42 -11.17 -2.56
CA ASP A 43 18.38 -11.27 -3.68
C ASP A 43 18.89 -9.90 -4.14
N LEU A 44 18.20 -8.82 -3.76
CA LEU A 44 18.58 -7.45 -4.05
C LEU A 44 18.57 -6.60 -2.77
N ASP A 45 19.70 -5.97 -2.46
CA ASP A 45 19.86 -5.09 -1.30
C ASP A 45 19.53 -3.64 -1.67
N LYS A 46 18.22 -3.37 -1.88
CA LYS A 46 17.65 -2.03 -2.01
C LYS A 46 16.58 -1.84 -0.95
N PHE A 47 16.29 -0.59 -0.63
CA PHE A 47 15.25 -0.24 0.34
C PHE A 47 13.99 0.21 -0.37
N VAL A 48 12.84 -0.33 0.02
CA VAL A 48 11.54 0.01 -0.57
C VAL A 48 10.95 1.22 0.15
N LEU A 49 10.54 2.23 -0.59
CA LEU A 49 9.77 3.35 -0.07
C LEU A 49 8.42 3.44 -0.79
N ILE A 50 7.35 3.13 -0.04
CA ILE A 50 5.97 3.27 -0.51
C ILE A 50 5.49 4.65 -0.04
N VAL A 51 5.31 5.60 -0.96
CA VAL A 51 5.07 7.00 -0.62
C VAL A 51 4.01 7.65 -1.49
N GLY A 52 3.07 8.36 -0.86
CA GLY A 52 1.99 9.06 -1.56
C GLY A 52 0.84 9.45 -0.65
N PRO A 53 -0.22 10.06 -1.18
CA PRO A 53 -1.33 10.57 -0.39
C PRO A 53 -2.04 9.48 0.41
N CYS A 54 -2.65 9.89 1.52
CA CYS A 54 -3.49 8.99 2.33
C CYS A 54 -4.63 8.37 1.50
N SER A 55 -5.22 9.15 0.60
CA SER A 55 -6.17 8.70 -0.42
C SER A 55 -5.89 9.43 -1.73
N ALA A 56 -5.94 8.70 -2.86
CA ALA A 56 -6.01 9.32 -4.17
C ALA A 56 -7.40 9.93 -4.34
N ASP A 57 -7.47 11.26 -4.38
CA ASP A 57 -8.73 12.02 -4.42
C ASP A 57 -8.93 12.78 -5.72
N ARG A 58 -7.86 13.29 -6.32
CA ARG A 58 -7.85 14.08 -7.56
C ARG A 58 -6.80 13.55 -8.53
N GLU A 59 -7.23 13.23 -9.74
CA GLU A 59 -6.34 12.68 -10.77
C GLU A 59 -5.17 13.63 -11.07
N ASP A 60 -5.44 14.92 -11.31
CA ASP A 60 -4.43 15.92 -11.66
C ASP A 60 -3.36 16.09 -10.57
N ALA A 61 -3.75 16.22 -9.32
CA ALA A 61 -2.82 16.38 -8.20
C ALA A 61 -2.00 15.11 -7.91
N VAL A 62 -2.62 13.93 -8.04
CA VAL A 62 -1.89 12.65 -7.90
C VAL A 62 -0.89 12.48 -9.04
N LEU A 63 -1.26 12.80 -10.28
CA LEU A 63 -0.35 12.72 -11.43
C LEU A 63 0.83 13.67 -11.30
N GLU A 64 0.61 14.93 -10.84
CA GLU A 64 1.72 15.85 -10.54
C GLU A 64 2.64 15.29 -9.45
N TYR A 65 2.07 14.72 -8.37
CA TYR A 65 2.86 14.15 -7.30
C TYR A 65 3.73 12.97 -7.78
N VAL A 66 3.17 12.05 -8.57
CA VAL A 66 3.93 10.90 -9.06
C VAL A 66 4.93 11.26 -10.16
N ASP A 67 4.68 12.28 -10.97
CA ASP A 67 5.66 12.83 -11.91
C ASP A 67 6.90 13.35 -11.17
N ARG A 68 6.69 14.11 -10.08
CA ARG A 68 7.79 14.54 -9.20
C ARG A 68 8.55 13.35 -8.60
N LEU A 69 7.86 12.28 -8.20
CA LEU A 69 8.52 11.05 -7.74
C LEU A 69 9.33 10.38 -8.84
N GLY A 70 8.82 10.32 -10.07
CA GLY A 70 9.53 9.78 -11.23
C GLY A 70 10.86 10.50 -11.48
N ARG A 71 10.84 11.84 -11.48
CA ARG A 71 12.08 12.65 -11.61
C ARG A 71 13.05 12.43 -10.45
N LEU A 72 12.54 12.25 -9.24
CA LEU A 72 13.40 12.00 -8.08
C LEU A 72 13.97 10.58 -8.11
N ASN A 73 13.24 9.62 -8.65
CA ASN A 73 13.69 8.24 -8.82
C ASN A 73 14.99 8.14 -9.63
N GLU A 74 15.20 9.01 -10.62
CA GLU A 74 16.45 9.06 -11.41
C GLU A 74 17.69 9.24 -10.52
N LYS A 75 17.54 9.93 -9.39
CA LYS A 75 18.64 10.23 -8.46
C LYS A 75 18.87 9.16 -7.40
N VAL A 76 17.84 8.36 -7.08
CA VAL A 76 17.87 7.45 -5.92
C VAL A 76 17.71 5.98 -6.27
N SER A 77 17.43 5.64 -7.53
CA SER A 77 17.09 4.27 -7.98
C SER A 77 18.21 3.23 -7.76
N GLU A 78 19.45 3.66 -7.57
CA GLU A 78 20.55 2.74 -7.23
C GLU A 78 20.39 2.12 -5.83
N ARG A 79 19.77 2.86 -4.91
CA ARG A 79 19.60 2.49 -3.49
C ARG A 79 18.17 2.21 -3.10
N LEU A 80 17.21 2.91 -3.74
CA LEU A 80 15.80 2.84 -3.38
C LEU A 80 14.95 2.26 -4.51
N ILE A 81 13.86 1.62 -4.11
CA ILE A 81 12.72 1.35 -4.97
C ILE A 81 11.57 2.23 -4.51
N LEU A 82 11.28 3.29 -5.28
CA LEU A 82 10.11 4.12 -5.02
C LEU A 82 8.86 3.44 -5.59
N ILE A 83 7.83 3.29 -4.76
CA ILE A 83 6.51 2.79 -5.15
C ILE A 83 5.48 3.87 -4.80
N PRO A 84 4.91 4.56 -5.80
CA PRO A 84 3.83 5.51 -5.57
C PRO A 84 2.64 4.87 -4.84
N ARG A 85 2.26 5.43 -3.70
CA ARG A 85 1.09 5.03 -2.93
C ARG A 85 -0.13 5.74 -3.52
N ILE A 86 -0.92 5.03 -4.31
CA ILE A 86 -2.11 5.54 -5.00
C ILE A 86 -3.31 4.75 -4.47
N TYR A 87 -3.67 4.99 -3.22
CA TYR A 87 -4.77 4.28 -2.58
C TYR A 87 -6.12 4.83 -3.05
N THR A 88 -6.79 4.06 -3.88
CA THR A 88 -8.06 4.43 -4.53
C THR A 88 -9.28 4.08 -3.68
N ASN A 89 -9.07 3.38 -2.57
CA ASN A 89 -10.10 3.03 -1.60
C ASN A 89 -9.77 3.59 -0.21
N LYS A 90 -10.79 3.94 0.57
CA LYS A 90 -10.62 4.39 1.95
C LYS A 90 -11.58 3.64 2.88
N PRO A 91 -11.06 2.79 3.80
CA PRO A 91 -11.90 2.11 4.77
C PRO A 91 -12.47 3.11 5.79
N ARG A 92 -13.78 3.03 6.04
CA ARG A 92 -14.50 3.87 7.01
C ARG A 92 -15.20 2.99 8.04
N THR A 93 -14.87 3.17 9.30
CA THR A 93 -15.42 2.35 10.42
C THR A 93 -16.93 2.52 10.55
N THR A 94 -17.45 3.74 10.41
CA THR A 94 -18.87 4.06 10.48
C THR A 94 -19.57 4.09 9.12
N GLY A 95 -18.81 3.96 8.03
CA GLY A 95 -19.32 4.08 6.66
C GLY A 95 -19.53 5.51 6.18
N GLU A 96 -19.22 6.52 7.01
CA GLU A 96 -19.35 7.94 6.69
C GLU A 96 -18.05 8.54 6.11
N GLY A 97 -18.18 9.65 5.37
CA GLY A 97 -17.08 10.40 4.75
C GLY A 97 -16.60 9.80 3.42
N TYR A 98 -15.54 10.37 2.87
CA TYR A 98 -14.96 9.96 1.58
C TYR A 98 -14.51 8.49 1.60
N LYS A 99 -15.03 7.69 0.68
CA LYS A 99 -14.81 6.24 0.60
C LYS A 99 -13.74 5.83 -0.43
N GLY A 100 -13.08 6.82 -1.03
CA GLY A 100 -12.09 6.61 -2.08
C GLY A 100 -12.65 6.81 -3.48
N MET A 101 -11.75 6.92 -4.45
CA MET A 101 -12.05 7.19 -5.86
C MET A 101 -12.97 6.13 -6.49
N LEU A 102 -12.88 4.87 -6.04
CA LEU A 102 -13.79 3.82 -6.52
C LEU A 102 -15.26 4.18 -6.30
N HIS A 103 -15.59 4.75 -5.14
CA HIS A 103 -16.97 5.13 -4.81
C HIS A 103 -17.30 6.55 -5.28
N GLN A 104 -16.35 7.46 -5.16
CA GLN A 104 -16.51 8.90 -5.38
C GLN A 104 -15.32 9.42 -6.19
N PRO A 105 -15.30 9.21 -7.53
CA PRO A 105 -14.24 9.77 -8.39
C PRO A 105 -14.18 11.29 -8.36
N ASP A 106 -15.30 11.94 -8.04
CA ASP A 106 -15.38 13.33 -7.59
C ASP A 106 -15.80 13.33 -6.10
N PRO A 107 -14.92 13.78 -5.18
CA PRO A 107 -15.19 13.76 -3.74
C PRO A 107 -16.42 14.57 -3.31
N THR A 108 -16.89 15.51 -4.14
CA THR A 108 -18.06 16.38 -3.88
C THR A 108 -19.36 15.82 -4.46
N ALA A 109 -19.27 14.80 -5.30
CA ALA A 109 -20.43 14.19 -5.95
C ALA A 109 -20.97 12.96 -5.21
N GLU A 110 -22.14 12.49 -5.61
CA GLU A 110 -22.67 11.22 -5.15
C GLU A 110 -21.83 10.02 -5.64
N SER A 111 -22.01 8.88 -4.98
CA SER A 111 -21.30 7.64 -5.31
C SER A 111 -21.68 7.12 -6.69
N ASP A 112 -20.67 6.82 -7.52
CA ASP A 112 -20.83 6.23 -8.85
C ASP A 112 -19.76 5.16 -9.08
N LEU A 113 -20.08 3.92 -8.78
CA LEU A 113 -19.15 2.78 -8.90
C LEU A 113 -18.73 2.49 -10.35
N TYR A 114 -19.59 2.78 -11.34
CA TYR A 114 -19.25 2.58 -12.74
C TYR A 114 -18.15 3.55 -13.19
N LYS A 115 -18.32 4.83 -12.88
CA LYS A 115 -17.26 5.84 -13.13
C LYS A 115 -16.03 5.59 -12.25
N GLY A 116 -16.24 5.14 -11.02
CA GLY A 116 -15.17 4.83 -10.09
C GLY A 116 -14.23 3.74 -10.60
N LEU A 117 -14.75 2.62 -11.11
CA LEU A 117 -13.92 1.55 -11.69
C LEU A 117 -13.06 2.05 -12.85
N LYS A 118 -13.61 2.88 -13.72
CA LYS A 118 -12.85 3.52 -14.82
C LYS A 118 -11.80 4.49 -14.29
N ALA A 119 -12.16 5.29 -13.29
CA ALA A 119 -11.28 6.30 -12.71
C ALA A 119 -10.06 5.66 -12.04
N ILE A 120 -10.23 4.60 -11.22
CA ILE A 120 -9.11 3.94 -10.54
C ILE A 120 -8.14 3.29 -11.53
N ARG A 121 -8.64 2.60 -12.56
CA ARG A 121 -7.77 2.01 -13.57
C ARG A 121 -7.02 3.07 -14.38
N ARG A 122 -7.73 4.10 -14.85
CA ARG A 122 -7.13 5.23 -15.59
C ARG A 122 -6.07 5.96 -14.76
N MET A 123 -6.33 6.17 -13.46
CA MET A 123 -5.39 6.79 -12.53
C MET A 123 -4.06 6.04 -12.49
N HIS A 124 -4.08 4.72 -12.29
CA HIS A 124 -2.87 3.92 -12.22
C HIS A 124 -2.12 3.86 -13.56
N LEU A 125 -2.83 3.74 -14.69
CA LEU A 125 -2.21 3.77 -16.02
C LEU A 125 -1.51 5.10 -16.30
N LYS A 126 -2.19 6.22 -16.07
CA LYS A 126 -1.60 7.55 -16.25
C LYS A 126 -0.43 7.80 -15.28
N ALA A 127 -0.55 7.34 -14.03
CA ALA A 127 0.54 7.45 -13.07
C ALA A 127 1.80 6.72 -13.56
N MET A 128 1.63 5.51 -14.12
CA MET A 128 2.74 4.76 -14.73
C MET A 128 3.31 5.49 -15.94
N GLU A 129 2.46 6.05 -16.81
CA GLU A 129 2.86 6.80 -17.99
C GLU A 129 3.72 8.03 -17.65
N VAL A 130 3.28 8.85 -16.69
CA VAL A 130 3.97 10.12 -16.37
C VAL A 130 5.22 9.93 -15.50
N SER A 131 5.28 8.87 -14.68
CA SER A 131 6.35 8.70 -13.71
C SER A 131 7.38 7.61 -14.07
N GLY A 132 7.05 6.67 -14.95
CA GLY A 132 7.85 5.46 -15.15
C GLY A 132 7.88 4.54 -13.90
N LEU A 133 6.93 4.69 -12.98
CA LEU A 133 6.84 3.91 -11.74
C LEU A 133 5.52 3.13 -11.70
N THR A 134 5.55 1.94 -11.12
CA THR A 134 4.36 1.14 -10.84
C THR A 134 3.83 1.41 -9.44
N GLY A 135 2.52 1.50 -9.29
CA GLY A 135 1.87 1.94 -8.07
C GLY A 135 1.56 0.84 -7.06
N ALA A 136 1.24 1.30 -5.84
CA ALA A 136 0.64 0.51 -4.77
C ALA A 136 -0.80 0.95 -4.50
N ASP A 137 -1.69 -0.02 -4.20
CA ASP A 137 -3.04 0.26 -3.70
C ASP A 137 -3.40 -0.60 -2.47
N GLU A 138 -4.50 -0.28 -1.80
CA GLU A 138 -5.03 -1.06 -0.69
C GLU A 138 -6.12 -2.02 -1.20
N MET A 139 -5.93 -3.32 -0.97
CA MET A 139 -6.96 -4.33 -1.19
C MET A 139 -8.06 -4.19 -0.14
N LEU A 140 -8.91 -3.17 -0.26
CA LEU A 140 -10.07 -3.03 0.61
C LEU A 140 -11.19 -3.99 0.23
N TYR A 141 -11.44 -4.14 -1.06
CA TYR A 141 -12.38 -5.09 -1.64
C TYR A 141 -11.62 -6.07 -2.53
N PRO A 142 -11.49 -7.36 -2.13
CA PRO A 142 -10.73 -8.35 -2.91
C PRO A 142 -11.21 -8.51 -4.36
N GLU A 143 -12.50 -8.26 -4.63
CA GLU A 143 -13.08 -8.32 -5.97
C GLU A 143 -12.51 -7.24 -6.91
N ASN A 144 -12.13 -6.07 -6.37
CA ASN A 144 -11.59 -4.97 -7.18
C ASN A 144 -10.20 -5.26 -7.72
N ARG A 145 -9.44 -6.14 -7.05
CA ARG A 145 -8.10 -6.50 -7.47
C ARG A 145 -8.05 -6.88 -8.94
N SER A 146 -9.03 -7.65 -9.42
CA SER A 146 -9.07 -8.11 -10.79
C SER A 146 -9.16 -7.01 -11.86
N TYR A 147 -9.51 -5.79 -11.49
CA TYR A 147 -9.50 -4.63 -12.39
C TYR A 147 -8.12 -3.94 -12.47
N LEU A 148 -7.20 -4.25 -11.54
CA LEU A 148 -5.90 -3.60 -11.36
C LEU A 148 -4.71 -4.57 -11.29
N ASP A 149 -4.94 -5.90 -11.29
CA ASP A 149 -3.92 -6.93 -11.06
C ASP A 149 -2.80 -6.95 -12.12
N ASP A 150 -3.07 -6.41 -13.32
CA ASP A 150 -2.11 -6.25 -14.39
C ASP A 150 -1.32 -4.92 -14.34
N ILE A 151 -1.58 -4.05 -13.34
CA ILE A 151 -0.97 -2.71 -13.25
C ILE A 151 -0.19 -2.53 -11.94
N LEU A 152 -0.71 -3.05 -10.82
CA LEU A 152 -0.14 -2.86 -9.51
C LEU A 152 1.10 -3.73 -9.30
N SER A 153 2.14 -3.19 -8.65
CA SER A 153 3.33 -3.93 -8.23
C SER A 153 3.43 -4.13 -6.72
N TYR A 154 2.49 -3.58 -5.97
CA TYR A 154 2.37 -3.76 -4.53
C TYR A 154 0.92 -3.58 -4.08
N GLU A 155 0.49 -4.37 -3.13
CA GLU A 155 -0.80 -4.17 -2.47
C GLU A 155 -0.66 -4.30 -0.94
N ALA A 156 -1.52 -3.60 -0.20
CA ALA A 156 -1.62 -3.76 1.24
C ALA A 156 -3.01 -4.26 1.64
N VAL A 157 -3.08 -5.16 2.62
CA VAL A 157 -4.31 -5.51 3.31
C VAL A 157 -4.39 -4.70 4.59
N GLY A 158 -5.43 -3.88 4.70
CA GLY A 158 -5.62 -2.94 5.79
C GLY A 158 -5.87 -3.60 7.15
N ALA A 159 -5.63 -2.85 8.22
CA ALA A 159 -5.77 -3.31 9.61
C ALA A 159 -7.18 -3.78 9.98
N ARG A 160 -8.21 -3.33 9.26
CA ARG A 160 -9.62 -3.78 9.47
C ARG A 160 -9.97 -5.02 8.66
N SER A 161 -9.15 -5.36 7.66
CA SER A 161 -9.41 -6.43 6.68
C SER A 161 -8.52 -7.66 6.88
N VAL A 162 -7.43 -7.54 7.64
CA VAL A 162 -6.40 -8.59 7.78
C VAL A 162 -6.93 -9.90 8.37
N GLU A 163 -8.00 -9.87 9.14
CA GLU A 163 -8.66 -11.07 9.69
C GLU A 163 -9.65 -11.71 8.70
N ASN A 164 -10.03 -10.99 7.65
CA ASN A 164 -11.03 -11.46 6.71
C ASN A 164 -10.48 -12.60 5.83
N GLN A 165 -11.23 -13.70 5.76
CA GLN A 165 -10.82 -14.89 5.02
C GLN A 165 -10.63 -14.63 3.52
N GLN A 166 -11.52 -13.84 2.90
CA GLN A 166 -11.46 -13.59 1.46
C GLN A 166 -10.18 -12.82 1.07
N HIS A 167 -9.74 -11.86 1.90
CA HIS A 167 -8.48 -11.13 1.66
C HIS A 167 -7.26 -12.07 1.66
N ARG A 168 -7.20 -13.00 2.63
CA ARG A 168 -6.11 -13.98 2.73
C ARG A 168 -6.09 -14.94 1.54
N LEU A 169 -7.28 -15.37 1.11
CA LEU A 169 -7.44 -16.27 -0.05
C LEU A 169 -7.00 -15.58 -1.35
N VAL A 170 -7.46 -14.34 -1.59
CA VAL A 170 -7.09 -13.58 -2.79
C VAL A 170 -5.61 -13.22 -2.78
N ALA A 171 -5.05 -12.84 -1.63
CA ALA A 171 -3.62 -12.58 -1.49
C ALA A 171 -2.75 -13.80 -1.83
N SER A 172 -3.23 -15.03 -1.56
CA SER A 172 -2.52 -16.26 -1.91
C SER A 172 -2.39 -16.52 -3.41
N GLY A 173 -3.20 -15.84 -4.21
CA GLY A 173 -3.19 -15.92 -5.68
C GLY A 173 -2.51 -14.74 -6.36
N ALA A 174 -1.91 -13.82 -5.60
CA ALA A 174 -1.16 -12.71 -6.17
C ALA A 174 0.29 -13.12 -6.46
N ASP A 175 0.85 -12.52 -7.49
CA ASP A 175 2.25 -12.69 -7.95
C ASP A 175 3.15 -11.50 -7.60
N ILE A 176 2.61 -10.52 -6.88
CA ILE A 176 3.29 -9.32 -6.38
C ILE A 176 3.34 -9.32 -4.84
N PRO A 177 4.21 -8.54 -4.19
CA PRO A 177 4.23 -8.40 -2.74
C PRO A 177 2.90 -7.89 -2.18
N ILE A 178 2.37 -8.62 -1.19
CA ILE A 178 1.17 -8.24 -0.43
C ILE A 178 1.56 -8.01 1.03
N GLY A 179 1.43 -6.77 1.50
CA GLY A 179 1.68 -6.41 2.89
C GLY A 179 0.45 -6.62 3.77
N MET A 180 0.57 -7.42 4.83
CA MET A 180 -0.47 -7.61 5.85
C MET A 180 -0.25 -6.63 7.00
N LYS A 181 -1.13 -5.63 7.17
CA LYS A 181 -1.05 -4.72 8.32
C LYS A 181 -1.44 -5.46 9.59
N ASN A 182 -0.73 -5.24 10.70
CA ASN A 182 -1.25 -5.69 11.98
C ASN A 182 -2.61 -5.02 12.26
N PRO A 183 -3.56 -5.73 12.93
CA PRO A 183 -4.87 -5.17 13.26
C PRO A 183 -4.74 -3.93 14.17
N ILE A 184 -5.81 -3.18 14.30
CA ILE A 184 -5.85 -1.96 15.16
C ILE A 184 -5.47 -2.28 16.61
N SER A 185 -5.84 -3.46 17.11
CA SER A 185 -5.48 -3.94 18.44
C SER A 185 -3.97 -4.13 18.66
N GLY A 186 -3.19 -4.27 17.58
CA GLY A 186 -1.77 -4.56 17.65
C GLY A 186 -1.42 -6.03 17.77
N ASP A 187 -2.37 -6.95 17.65
CA ASP A 187 -2.13 -8.39 17.77
C ASP A 187 -1.32 -8.91 16.58
N LEU A 188 -0.04 -9.17 16.81
CA LEU A 188 0.87 -9.70 15.79
C LEU A 188 0.51 -11.12 15.37
N SER A 189 -0.14 -11.92 16.24
CA SER A 189 -0.52 -13.30 15.90
C SER A 189 -1.52 -13.34 14.76
N VAL A 190 -2.47 -12.39 14.73
CA VAL A 190 -3.45 -12.23 13.66
C VAL A 190 -2.77 -11.92 12.33
N MET A 191 -1.81 -10.99 12.33
CA MET A 191 -1.04 -10.63 11.14
C MET A 191 -0.22 -11.83 10.63
N ILE A 192 0.50 -12.51 11.52
CA ILE A 192 1.33 -13.67 11.18
C ILE A 192 0.47 -14.81 10.62
N ASN A 193 -0.68 -15.12 11.24
CA ASN A 193 -1.62 -16.11 10.71
C ASN A 193 -2.14 -15.75 9.32
N SER A 194 -2.31 -14.46 9.05
CA SER A 194 -2.73 -13.97 7.74
C SER A 194 -1.64 -14.18 6.69
N ILE A 195 -0.37 -13.93 7.04
CA ILE A 195 0.79 -14.19 6.18
C ILE A 195 0.91 -15.69 5.89
N ILE A 196 0.86 -16.56 6.92
CA ILE A 196 0.89 -18.03 6.74
C ILE A 196 -0.22 -18.48 5.81
N ALA A 197 -1.45 -18.00 6.03
CA ALA A 197 -2.59 -18.35 5.20
C ALA A 197 -2.40 -17.94 3.73
N ALA A 198 -1.85 -16.76 3.47
CA ALA A 198 -1.62 -16.26 2.12
C ALA A 198 -0.40 -16.88 1.44
N GLN A 199 0.62 -17.31 2.20
CA GLN A 199 1.79 -17.99 1.64
C GLN A 199 1.53 -19.46 1.24
N GLY A 200 0.46 -20.07 1.78
CA GLY A 200 0.09 -21.45 1.44
C GLY A 200 -0.90 -21.53 0.26
N PRO A 201 -0.90 -22.67 -0.48
CA PRO A 201 -1.88 -22.92 -1.55
C PRO A 201 -3.31 -22.97 -0.99
N LYS A 202 -4.28 -22.48 -1.78
CA LYS A 202 -5.70 -22.41 -1.40
C LYS A 202 -6.59 -22.83 -2.55
N ARG A 203 -7.79 -23.40 -2.22
CA ARG A 203 -8.86 -23.62 -3.17
C ARG A 203 -10.13 -22.94 -2.64
N PHE A 204 -10.77 -22.10 -3.46
CA PHE A 204 -11.92 -21.31 -3.03
C PHE A 204 -12.76 -20.82 -4.22
N LEU A 205 -13.95 -20.31 -3.90
CA LEU A 205 -14.82 -19.64 -4.86
C LEU A 205 -14.36 -18.21 -5.08
N TYR A 206 -13.98 -17.87 -6.32
CA TYR A 206 -13.62 -16.51 -6.71
C TYR A 206 -14.27 -16.15 -8.06
N ARG A 207 -15.03 -15.04 -8.09
CA ARG A 207 -15.72 -14.57 -9.30
C ARG A 207 -16.50 -15.67 -10.03
N GLN A 208 -17.34 -16.42 -9.27
CA GLN A 208 -18.15 -17.55 -9.77
C GLN A 208 -17.33 -18.72 -10.35
N ARG A 209 -16.04 -18.81 -10.03
CA ARG A 209 -15.14 -19.89 -10.45
C ARG A 209 -14.57 -20.62 -9.25
N ASP A 210 -14.37 -21.92 -9.38
CA ASP A 210 -13.55 -22.71 -8.46
C ASP A 210 -12.08 -22.50 -8.84
N VAL A 211 -11.31 -21.84 -7.96
CA VAL A 211 -9.92 -21.49 -8.22
C VAL A 211 -8.98 -22.16 -7.22
N THR A 212 -7.79 -22.50 -7.69
CA THR A 212 -6.68 -22.99 -6.85
C THR A 212 -5.50 -22.05 -7.02
N THR A 213 -4.90 -21.62 -5.89
CA THR A 213 -3.72 -20.78 -5.84
C THR A 213 -2.50 -21.58 -5.40
N THR A 214 -1.30 -21.09 -5.71
CA THR A 214 -0.03 -21.70 -5.32
C THR A 214 0.51 -21.19 -3.99
N GLY A 215 -0.11 -20.15 -3.44
CA GLY A 215 0.41 -19.36 -2.33
C GLY A 215 1.38 -18.27 -2.80
N ASN A 216 1.37 -17.15 -2.09
CA ASN A 216 2.20 -15.98 -2.39
C ASN A 216 3.37 -15.85 -1.40
N PRO A 217 4.60 -16.29 -1.75
CA PRO A 217 5.76 -16.24 -0.87
C PRO A 217 6.26 -14.82 -0.56
N LEU A 218 5.76 -13.81 -1.26
CA LEU A 218 6.10 -12.39 -1.06
C LEU A 218 5.14 -11.68 -0.09
N THR A 219 4.16 -12.42 0.48
CA THR A 219 3.29 -11.87 1.53
C THR A 219 4.11 -11.63 2.80
N HIS A 220 4.02 -10.41 3.36
CA HIS A 220 4.89 -9.94 4.43
C HIS A 220 4.15 -9.06 5.45
N ALA A 221 4.84 -8.68 6.53
CA ALA A 221 4.30 -7.86 7.61
C ALA A 221 4.33 -6.36 7.27
N ILE A 222 3.28 -5.63 7.70
CA ILE A 222 3.32 -4.16 7.81
C ILE A 222 3.05 -3.78 9.27
N MET A 223 4.06 -3.21 9.93
CA MET A 223 3.97 -2.70 11.29
C MET A 223 3.44 -1.27 11.29
N ARG A 224 2.19 -1.07 11.75
CA ARG A 224 1.49 0.22 11.67
C ARG A 224 1.13 0.84 13.03
N GLY A 225 1.66 0.27 14.14
CA GLY A 225 1.27 0.60 15.50
C GLY A 225 -0.09 0.03 15.88
N ALA A 226 -0.50 0.28 17.11
CA ALA A 226 -1.74 -0.17 17.70
C ALA A 226 -2.53 0.99 18.32
N ALA A 227 -3.80 0.77 18.56
CA ALA A 227 -4.62 1.62 19.42
C ALA A 227 -5.36 0.75 20.44
N ASN A 228 -5.26 1.10 21.69
CA ASN A 228 -5.98 0.38 22.75
C ASN A 228 -7.45 0.83 22.82
N ARG A 229 -8.23 0.15 23.66
CA ARG A 229 -9.67 0.45 23.86
C ARG A 229 -9.95 1.86 24.38
N TYR A 230 -8.96 2.57 24.91
CA TYR A 230 -9.08 3.94 25.41
C TYR A 230 -8.63 4.99 24.36
N GLY A 231 -8.30 4.56 23.13
CA GLY A 231 -7.85 5.44 22.06
C GLY A 231 -6.38 5.85 22.12
N THR A 232 -5.62 5.32 23.09
CA THR A 232 -4.16 5.58 23.17
C THR A 232 -3.44 4.81 22.08
N THR A 233 -2.61 5.51 21.31
CA THR A 233 -1.75 4.90 20.30
C THR A 233 -0.50 4.29 20.91
N ILE A 234 -0.10 3.13 20.43
CA ILE A 234 1.09 2.38 20.86
C ILE A 234 1.92 2.11 19.60
N PRO A 235 3.09 2.74 19.46
CA PRO A 235 3.98 2.47 18.32
C PRO A 235 4.53 1.04 18.38
N ASN A 236 4.95 0.51 17.22
CA ASN A 236 5.55 -0.82 17.11
C ASN A 236 6.68 -0.87 16.06
N TYR A 237 7.44 0.22 15.92
CA TYR A 237 8.57 0.36 15.01
C TYR A 237 9.94 0.42 15.70
N HIS A 238 9.96 0.41 17.03
CA HIS A 238 11.20 0.48 17.80
C HIS A 238 12.05 -0.79 17.60
N TYR A 239 13.32 -0.69 17.94
CA TYR A 239 14.28 -1.80 17.82
C TYR A 239 13.76 -3.10 18.44
N GLU A 240 13.18 -3.01 19.63
CA GLU A 240 12.63 -4.13 20.39
C GLU A 240 11.43 -4.77 19.69
N ASP A 241 10.56 -3.95 19.09
CA ASP A 241 9.38 -4.42 18.35
C ASP A 241 9.79 -5.20 17.09
N LEU A 242 10.74 -4.64 16.34
CA LEU A 242 11.27 -5.28 15.14
C LEU A 242 12.04 -6.56 15.47
N THR A 243 12.82 -6.57 16.55
CA THR A 243 13.51 -7.76 17.04
C THR A 243 12.50 -8.84 17.47
N ARG A 244 11.45 -8.46 18.17
CA ARG A 244 10.36 -9.38 18.55
C ARG A 244 9.65 -9.95 17.32
N LEU A 245 9.38 -9.12 16.30
CA LEU A 245 8.80 -9.61 15.06
C LEU A 245 9.70 -10.65 14.40
N ASN A 246 11.03 -10.43 14.35
CA ASN A 246 11.98 -11.40 13.83
C ASN A 246 11.93 -12.73 14.59
N GLN A 247 11.90 -12.70 15.92
CA GLN A 247 11.78 -13.90 16.75
C GLN A 247 10.50 -14.69 16.45
N ILE A 248 9.38 -13.98 16.18
CA ILE A 248 8.14 -14.64 15.77
C ILE A 248 8.33 -15.33 14.41
N PHE A 249 8.95 -14.67 13.43
CA PHE A 249 9.25 -15.29 12.14
C PHE A 249 10.15 -16.52 12.29
N GLU A 250 11.21 -16.45 13.09
CA GLU A 250 12.12 -17.58 13.34
C GLU A 250 11.43 -18.77 14.02
N SER A 251 10.38 -18.52 14.80
CA SER A 251 9.58 -19.57 15.44
C SER A 251 8.57 -20.25 14.51
N LYS A 252 8.47 -19.80 13.25
CA LYS A 252 7.48 -20.26 12.26
C LYS A 252 8.19 -20.77 10.99
N PRO A 253 8.66 -22.03 10.98
CA PRO A 253 9.41 -22.58 9.85
C PRO A 253 8.61 -22.69 8.55
N GLU A 254 7.29 -22.60 8.61
CA GLU A 254 6.41 -22.55 7.46
C GLU A 254 6.43 -21.22 6.69
N LEU A 255 6.92 -20.14 7.33
CA LEU A 255 7.01 -18.82 6.70
C LEU A 255 8.24 -18.72 5.80
N ARG A 256 7.99 -18.20 4.59
CA ARG A 256 9.03 -17.92 3.59
C ARG A 256 9.31 -16.44 3.52
N ASN A 257 10.55 -16.07 3.18
CA ASN A 257 10.95 -14.68 2.94
C ASN A 257 10.52 -13.72 4.07
N PRO A 258 10.99 -13.89 5.32
CA PRO A 258 10.67 -12.96 6.41
C PRO A 258 10.95 -11.52 6.01
N ALA A 259 9.91 -10.69 5.99
CA ALA A 259 10.02 -9.31 5.56
C ALA A 259 9.03 -8.42 6.30
N CYS A 260 9.41 -7.17 6.50
CA CYS A 260 8.62 -6.16 7.16
C CYS A 260 8.73 -4.81 6.43
N ILE A 261 7.59 -4.15 6.26
CA ILE A 261 7.49 -2.72 5.96
C ILE A 261 7.03 -2.01 7.23
N VAL A 262 7.64 -0.89 7.58
CA VAL A 262 7.18 -0.04 8.69
C VAL A 262 6.34 1.08 8.14
N ASP A 263 5.07 1.12 8.53
CA ASP A 263 4.17 2.24 8.25
C ASP A 263 4.49 3.37 9.23
N ALA A 264 5.12 4.43 8.76
CA ALA A 264 5.60 5.53 9.59
C ALA A 264 4.47 6.46 10.07
N ASN A 265 3.26 6.33 9.52
CA ASN A 265 2.08 7.09 9.95
C ASN A 265 1.16 6.29 10.89
N HIS A 266 -0.13 6.49 10.82
CA HIS A 266 -1.18 5.83 11.61
C HIS A 266 -0.91 5.86 13.11
N SER A 267 -0.91 4.69 13.79
CA SER A 267 -0.68 4.65 15.23
C SER A 267 0.79 4.77 15.61
N ASN A 268 1.72 4.54 14.69
CA ASN A 268 3.14 4.74 14.93
C ASN A 268 3.49 6.21 15.15
N SER A 269 2.86 7.13 14.41
CA SER A 269 3.01 8.58 14.59
C SER A 269 1.93 9.21 15.47
N GLY A 270 0.92 8.43 15.89
CA GLY A 270 -0.29 9.00 16.48
C GLY A 270 -1.04 9.94 15.53
N LYS A 271 -0.87 9.76 14.22
CA LYS A 271 -1.36 10.64 13.14
C LYS A 271 -0.74 12.05 13.13
N GLN A 272 0.39 12.22 13.81
CA GLN A 272 1.22 13.43 13.71
C GLN A 272 2.13 13.28 12.49
N TYR A 273 1.73 13.84 11.34
CA TYR A 273 2.39 13.56 10.06
C TYR A 273 3.88 13.95 10.03
N HIS A 274 4.31 14.96 10.78
CA HIS A 274 5.74 15.33 10.87
C HIS A 274 6.60 14.25 11.54
N GLU A 275 6.01 13.46 12.47
CA GLU A 275 6.72 12.37 13.15
C GLU A 275 7.20 11.26 12.21
N GLN A 276 6.62 11.17 11.02
CA GLN A 276 7.04 10.19 10.03
C GLN A 276 8.54 10.31 9.71
N ILE A 277 9.08 11.52 9.64
CA ILE A 277 10.52 11.76 9.36
C ILE A 277 11.38 11.17 10.48
N ARG A 278 11.04 11.44 11.73
CA ARG A 278 11.77 10.90 12.90
C ARG A 278 11.68 9.37 12.94
N ILE A 279 10.47 8.82 12.71
CA ILE A 279 10.23 7.38 12.72
C ILE A 279 11.07 6.68 11.65
N VAL A 280 11.09 7.19 10.43
CA VAL A 280 11.91 6.65 9.34
C VAL A 280 13.40 6.69 9.72
N SER A 281 13.87 7.80 10.29
CA SER A 281 15.27 7.92 10.74
C SER A 281 15.63 6.89 11.81
N GLU A 282 14.73 6.61 12.77
CA GLU A 282 14.92 5.59 13.81
C GLU A 282 14.94 4.16 13.23
N VAL A 283 14.04 3.87 12.28
CA VAL A 283 14.01 2.57 11.57
C VAL A 283 15.31 2.34 10.81
N LEU A 284 15.80 3.33 10.07
CA LEU A 284 17.08 3.26 9.36
C LEU A 284 18.26 3.08 10.32
N HIS A 285 18.25 3.76 11.47
CA HIS A 285 19.27 3.59 12.50
C HIS A 285 19.26 2.16 13.05
N SER A 286 18.10 1.63 13.41
CA SER A 286 17.96 0.25 13.90
C SER A 286 18.45 -0.76 12.89
N ARG A 287 18.10 -0.57 11.60
CA ARG A 287 18.52 -1.40 10.47
C ARG A 287 20.04 -1.37 10.29
N SER A 288 20.68 -0.20 10.39
CA SER A 288 22.15 -0.06 10.22
C SER A 288 22.97 -0.70 11.36
N ARG A 289 22.38 -0.90 12.53
CA ARG A 289 23.06 -1.45 13.71
C ARG A 289 22.88 -2.95 13.90
N ASN A 290 21.97 -3.58 13.15
CA ASN A 290 21.66 -4.99 13.33
C ASN A 290 21.41 -5.67 11.97
N GLN A 291 22.27 -6.61 11.60
CA GLN A 291 22.19 -7.36 10.35
C GLN A 291 20.88 -8.17 10.19
N VAL A 292 20.28 -8.63 11.28
CA VAL A 292 19.00 -9.32 11.26
C VAL A 292 17.90 -8.33 10.87
N LEU A 293 17.88 -7.15 11.49
CA LEU A 293 16.92 -6.09 11.14
C LEU A 293 17.18 -5.52 9.74
N HIS A 294 18.45 -5.47 9.30
CA HIS A 294 18.78 -5.09 7.92
C HIS A 294 18.10 -6.01 6.90
N ARG A 295 18.12 -7.32 7.16
CA ARG A 295 17.47 -8.32 6.29
C ARG A 295 15.94 -8.33 6.43
N LEU A 296 15.41 -8.12 7.65
CA LEU A 296 13.98 -8.16 7.93
C LEU A 296 13.24 -6.94 7.38
N VAL A 297 13.74 -5.72 7.68
CA VAL A 297 13.07 -4.46 7.34
C VAL A 297 13.41 -4.08 5.91
N LYS A 298 12.50 -4.38 4.99
CA LYS A 298 12.68 -4.15 3.55
C LYS A 298 12.35 -2.71 3.14
N GLY A 299 11.61 -1.98 3.97
CA GLY A 299 11.21 -0.62 3.61
C GLY A 299 10.31 0.05 4.62
N VAL A 300 9.84 1.23 4.22
CA VAL A 300 8.88 2.04 4.98
C VAL A 300 7.73 2.50 4.09
N MET A 301 6.60 2.81 4.72
CA MET A 301 5.44 3.44 4.09
C MET A 301 5.23 4.82 4.70
N VAL A 302 5.09 5.84 3.85
CA VAL A 302 4.96 7.25 4.23
C VAL A 302 3.75 7.87 3.56
N GLU A 303 2.92 8.59 4.33
CA GLU A 303 1.81 9.37 3.80
C GLU A 303 2.28 10.80 3.51
N SER A 304 2.24 11.17 2.24
CA SER A 304 2.75 12.42 1.69
C SER A 304 1.92 12.89 0.50
N TYR A 305 1.77 14.20 0.35
CA TYR A 305 1.13 14.79 -0.81
C TYR A 305 1.86 16.07 -1.24
N LEU A 306 1.26 16.87 -2.16
CA LEU A 306 1.88 18.13 -2.60
C LEU A 306 1.94 19.16 -1.46
N GLU A 307 0.82 19.30 -0.73
CA GLU A 307 0.69 20.21 0.41
C GLU A 307 0.57 19.44 1.73
N GLU A 308 1.15 19.96 2.78
CA GLU A 308 1.16 19.33 4.11
C GLU A 308 -0.19 19.39 4.82
N GLY A 309 -0.42 18.43 5.72
CA GLY A 309 -1.60 18.34 6.55
C GLY A 309 -2.79 17.74 5.83
N ASN A 310 -3.99 18.17 6.25
CA ASN A 310 -5.26 17.76 5.63
C ASN A 310 -6.29 18.90 5.66
N GLN A 311 -7.41 18.69 4.98
CA GLN A 311 -8.52 19.64 4.87
C GLN A 311 -9.85 18.90 4.82
N PRO A 312 -10.96 19.54 5.22
CA PRO A 312 -12.30 19.02 4.95
C PRO A 312 -12.65 19.11 3.47
N ILE A 313 -13.57 18.26 3.01
CA ILE A 313 -14.19 18.41 1.69
C ILE A 313 -15.11 19.62 1.70
N GLY A 314 -15.00 20.50 0.69
CA GLY A 314 -15.77 21.73 0.58
C GLY A 314 -15.52 22.46 -0.73
N GLU A 315 -16.10 23.65 -0.87
CA GLU A 315 -16.03 24.46 -2.11
C GLU A 315 -14.63 25.04 -2.39
N CYS A 316 -13.84 25.31 -1.37
CA CYS A 316 -12.53 25.93 -1.46
C CYS A 316 -11.40 24.99 -1.00
N MET A 317 -11.22 23.86 -1.69
CA MET A 317 -10.14 22.93 -1.37
C MET A 317 -8.79 23.40 -1.93
N VAL A 318 -7.76 23.34 -1.11
CA VAL A 318 -6.37 23.55 -1.53
C VAL A 318 -5.93 22.39 -2.42
N TYR A 319 -5.40 22.68 -3.58
CA TYR A 319 -4.89 21.70 -4.54
C TYR A 319 -3.77 20.86 -3.92
N GLY A 320 -3.83 19.54 -4.08
CA GLY A 320 -2.80 18.63 -3.59
C GLY A 320 -2.68 18.51 -2.06
N LYS A 321 -3.72 18.92 -1.31
CA LYS A 321 -3.81 18.73 0.14
C LYS A 321 -4.79 17.60 0.46
N SER A 322 -4.38 16.67 1.35
CA SER A 322 -5.18 15.49 1.69
C SER A 322 -6.58 15.84 2.22
N ILE A 323 -7.59 15.11 1.77
CA ILE A 323 -8.98 15.19 2.29
C ILE A 323 -9.30 14.10 3.32
N THR A 324 -8.29 13.34 3.72
CA THR A 324 -8.39 12.25 4.70
C THR A 324 -7.38 12.43 5.83
N ASP A 325 -6.48 11.49 6.10
CA ASP A 325 -5.49 11.69 7.16
C ASP A 325 -4.40 12.69 6.71
N PRO A 326 -3.80 13.46 7.64
CA PRO A 326 -2.79 14.47 7.31
C PRO A 326 -1.51 13.83 6.76
N CYS A 327 -0.92 14.47 5.75
CA CYS A 327 0.25 14.03 5.00
C CYS A 327 1.44 14.98 5.16
N LEU A 328 2.66 14.48 4.94
CA LEU A 328 3.83 15.33 4.69
C LEU A 328 3.63 16.13 3.39
N GLY A 329 4.13 17.34 3.32
CA GLY A 329 4.22 18.13 2.10
C GLY A 329 5.39 17.69 1.22
N TRP A 330 5.37 18.09 -0.06
CA TRP A 330 6.38 17.68 -1.04
C TRP A 330 7.82 18.03 -0.61
N LYS A 331 8.05 19.23 -0.11
CA LYS A 331 9.40 19.69 0.29
C LYS A 331 10.06 18.78 1.33
N ASP A 332 9.31 18.38 2.34
CA ASP A 332 9.81 17.48 3.38
C ASP A 332 9.95 16.05 2.86
N THR A 333 9.07 15.64 1.94
CA THR A 333 9.14 14.34 1.29
C THR A 333 10.37 14.20 0.41
N GLU A 334 10.66 15.17 -0.44
CA GLU A 334 11.88 15.16 -1.27
C GLU A 334 13.14 15.04 -0.42
N ARG A 335 13.25 15.85 0.65
CA ARG A 335 14.36 15.79 1.60
C ARG A 335 14.46 14.41 2.25
N LEU A 336 13.34 13.87 2.71
CA LEU A 336 13.29 12.54 3.34
C LEU A 336 13.73 11.43 2.38
N ILE A 337 13.31 11.46 1.11
CA ILE A 337 13.70 10.47 0.10
C ILE A 337 15.21 10.50 -0.13
N LEU A 338 15.80 11.68 -0.26
CA LEU A 338 17.25 11.84 -0.43
C LEU A 338 18.01 11.33 0.81
N GLU A 339 17.56 11.68 2.03
CA GLU A 339 18.14 11.18 3.28
C GLU A 339 18.06 9.64 3.38
N ILE A 340 16.94 9.04 3.00
CA ILE A 340 16.81 7.56 2.98
C ILE A 340 17.83 6.96 2.01
N ALA A 341 17.98 7.53 0.81
CA ALA A 341 18.92 7.02 -0.21
C ALA A 341 20.39 7.05 0.26
N GLU A 342 20.76 8.02 1.09
CA GLU A 342 22.11 8.12 1.66
C GLU A 342 22.36 7.06 2.75
N ARG A 343 21.32 6.61 3.47
CA ARG A 343 21.41 5.79 4.69
C ARG A 343 20.95 4.35 4.54
N ALA A 344 20.23 4.01 3.45
CA ALA A 344 19.66 2.70 3.20
C ALA A 344 20.70 1.64 2.77
#